data_9f5a3c1751e2ce138611e104a7058e3b
#
_entry.id   9f5a3c1751e2ce138611e104a7058e3b
#
_cell.length_a   1.000
_cell.length_b   1.000
_cell.length_c   1.000
_cell.angle_alpha   90.00
_cell.angle_beta   90.00
_cell.angle_gamma   90.00
#
_symmetry.space_group_name_H-M   'P 1'
#
loop_
_entity.id
_entity.type
_entity.pdbx_description
1 polymer ?
#
loop_
_entity_poly.entity_id
_entity_poly.type
_entity_poly.pdbx_seq_one_letter_code
_entity_poly.pdbx_strand_id
1 'polypeptide(L)'
;MQKSQLSKISILLLFILVLAGCGYSKETDNRENVLDMVIAGGSPEGSLQMVLTGISECLHKTEPDAKITIVPGSGTANLYRINNNEVDMGATHNIAAYSAVKGEGIFVEPLDNITAIASLYPSTLQIAANKELGIISFDQIIDEKLKIKISIDQSGSTSAETFKRLLAEYGVNEKEFTEWGGEIVYKNMSDSAYMLADGRIDVMSLSTLFPAPTILEMQTNKDLVLLEINQDVLNRMTEKYHYNITVIPNGTYNFLDHDLPSLSTNTIIAVPKNMPEAAAYEVTRSIGENVDYLHDVHAALKGLTISRMASDVGIPLHPGAEKYYREQGIFQ
;
A
#
# COMPACT_ATOMS: atom_id res chain seq x y z
N MET A 1 71.93 -44.52 -25.38
CA MET A 1 70.61 -44.46 -24.68
C MET A 1 70.48 -43.44 -23.53
N GLN A 2 71.42 -42.48 -23.38
CA GLN A 2 71.41 -41.56 -22.19
C GLN A 2 70.98 -40.10 -22.50
N LYS A 3 70.82 -39.71 -23.76
CA LYS A 3 70.47 -38.36 -24.14
C LYS A 3 68.92 -38.12 -24.26
N SER A 4 68.08 -39.14 -24.22
CA SER A 4 66.61 -39.00 -24.32
C SER A 4 65.88 -38.86 -22.97
N GLN A 5 66.53 -39.19 -21.89
CA GLN A 5 65.95 -39.08 -20.55
C GLN A 5 66.04 -37.66 -19.96
N LEU A 6 67.09 -36.93 -20.28
CA LEU A 6 67.27 -35.53 -19.75
C LEU A 6 66.30 -34.53 -20.41
N SER A 7 65.86 -34.76 -21.64
CA SER A 7 64.91 -33.89 -22.34
C SER A 7 63.48 -34.03 -21.80
N LYS A 8 63.10 -35.19 -21.30
CA LYS A 8 61.76 -35.39 -20.71
C LYS A 8 61.62 -34.82 -19.32
N ILE A 9 62.68 -34.78 -18.56
CA ILE A 9 62.70 -34.19 -17.18
C ILE A 9 62.67 -32.66 -17.27
N SER A 10 63.37 -32.03 -18.21
CA SER A 10 63.31 -30.57 -18.43
C SER A 10 61.98 -30.06 -18.88
N ILE A 11 61.24 -30.85 -19.70
CA ILE A 11 59.89 -30.46 -20.15
C ILE A 11 58.87 -30.62 -19.01
N LEU A 12 59.03 -31.59 -18.12
CA LEU A 12 58.14 -31.79 -16.97
C LEU A 12 58.33 -30.73 -15.90
N LEU A 13 59.55 -30.23 -15.67
CA LEU A 13 59.87 -29.13 -14.75
C LEU A 13 59.37 -27.77 -15.28
N LEU A 14 59.36 -27.55 -16.60
CA LEU A 14 58.81 -26.34 -17.21
C LEU A 14 57.30 -26.27 -17.13
N PHE A 15 56.60 -27.43 -17.11
CA PHE A 15 55.13 -27.48 -16.98
C PHE A 15 54.62 -27.27 -15.57
N ILE A 16 55.43 -27.53 -14.56
CA ILE A 16 55.11 -27.33 -13.13
C ILE A 16 55.27 -25.86 -12.74
N LEU A 17 56.13 -25.09 -13.39
CA LEU A 17 56.32 -23.65 -13.13
C LEU A 17 55.26 -22.73 -13.75
N VAL A 18 54.48 -23.21 -14.70
CA VAL A 18 53.39 -22.45 -15.33
C VAL A 18 52.06 -22.58 -14.53
N LEU A 19 51.95 -23.58 -13.65
CA LEU A 19 50.75 -23.79 -12.82
C LEU A 19 50.76 -23.05 -11.49
N ALA A 20 51.90 -22.40 -11.11
CA ALA A 20 52.03 -21.65 -9.87
C ALA A 20 51.76 -20.12 -10.03
N GLY A 21 51.44 -19.64 -11.23
CA GLY A 21 51.31 -18.21 -11.56
C GLY A 21 49.91 -17.66 -11.80
N CYS A 22 48.85 -18.49 -11.73
CA CYS A 22 47.47 -18.01 -11.73
C CYS A 22 46.91 -18.08 -10.33
N GLY A 23 47.38 -17.19 -9.45
CA GLY A 23 46.60 -16.70 -8.35
C GLY A 23 45.40 -15.93 -8.95
N TYR A 24 44.32 -16.65 -9.19
CA TYR A 24 43.02 -16.03 -9.47
C TYR A 24 42.67 -15.30 -8.17
N SER A 25 43.05 -14.03 -8.08
CA SER A 25 42.36 -13.11 -7.18
C SER A 25 40.93 -13.18 -7.60
N LYS A 26 40.09 -13.86 -6.86
CA LYS A 26 38.64 -13.58 -6.86
C LYS A 26 38.58 -12.11 -6.48
N GLU A 27 38.54 -11.21 -7.47
CA GLU A 27 37.87 -9.94 -7.27
C GLU A 27 36.49 -10.36 -6.78
N THR A 28 36.26 -10.21 -5.50
CA THR A 28 34.95 -10.16 -4.91
C THR A 28 34.26 -9.02 -5.68
N ASP A 29 33.44 -9.41 -6.66
CA ASP A 29 32.57 -8.50 -7.36
C ASP A 29 31.71 -7.87 -6.27
N ASN A 30 32.06 -6.64 -5.90
CA ASN A 30 31.36 -5.80 -4.93
C ASN A 30 29.97 -5.37 -5.44
N ARG A 31 29.36 -6.14 -6.35
CA ARG A 31 27.99 -5.95 -6.85
C ARG A 31 26.93 -6.63 -5.97
N GLU A 32 27.31 -7.15 -4.79
CA GLU A 32 26.38 -7.88 -3.91
C GLU A 32 25.35 -7.00 -3.19
N ASN A 33 25.25 -5.69 -3.45
CA ASN A 33 24.32 -4.80 -2.74
C ASN A 33 23.50 -3.86 -3.65
N VAL A 34 23.32 -4.15 -4.91
CA VAL A 34 22.37 -3.38 -5.73
C VAL A 34 20.97 -3.87 -5.38
N LEU A 35 20.13 -2.99 -4.85
CA LEU A 35 18.72 -3.28 -4.66
C LEU A 35 18.07 -3.48 -6.04
N ASP A 36 17.65 -4.70 -6.34
CA ASP A 36 16.85 -5.03 -7.52
C ASP A 36 15.49 -5.50 -7.02
N MET A 37 14.45 -4.66 -7.19
CA MET A 37 13.18 -4.85 -6.49
C MET A 37 11.98 -4.69 -7.44
N VAL A 38 11.01 -5.59 -7.28
CA VAL A 38 9.67 -5.45 -7.84
C VAL A 38 8.72 -5.00 -6.75
N ILE A 39 8.09 -3.83 -6.94
CA ILE A 39 7.17 -3.21 -5.99
C ILE A 39 5.74 -3.31 -6.49
N ALA A 40 4.84 -3.91 -5.71
CA ALA A 40 3.43 -3.96 -6.03
C ALA A 40 2.71 -2.70 -5.52
N GLY A 41 2.16 -1.94 -6.46
CA GLY A 41 1.46 -0.67 -6.22
C GLY A 41 -0.05 -0.77 -6.11
N GLY A 42 -0.70 0.27 -6.58
CA GLY A 42 -2.15 0.39 -6.76
C GLY A 42 -2.53 0.44 -8.24
N SER A 43 -3.68 1.06 -8.54
CA SER A 43 -4.00 1.43 -9.92
C SER A 43 -3.04 2.52 -10.42
N PRO A 44 -2.71 2.53 -11.73
CA PRO A 44 -1.68 3.43 -12.28
C PRO A 44 -1.89 4.93 -11.97
N GLU A 45 -3.14 5.38 -11.92
CA GLU A 45 -3.52 6.78 -11.69
C GLU A 45 -3.89 7.05 -10.22
N GLY A 46 -3.77 6.03 -9.36
CA GLY A 46 -4.14 6.12 -7.94
C GLY A 46 -3.08 6.81 -7.09
N SER A 47 -3.51 7.41 -5.97
CA SER A 47 -2.62 8.06 -4.98
C SER A 47 -1.52 7.13 -4.48
N LEU A 48 -1.81 5.83 -4.36
CA LEU A 48 -0.84 4.83 -3.93
C LEU A 48 0.32 4.70 -4.92
N GLN A 49 0.04 4.72 -6.23
CA GLN A 49 1.07 4.69 -7.26
C GLN A 49 1.98 5.91 -7.16
N MET A 50 1.41 7.10 -6.96
CA MET A 50 2.17 8.34 -6.77
C MET A 50 3.11 8.27 -5.55
N VAL A 51 2.61 7.78 -4.42
CA VAL A 51 3.40 7.62 -3.19
C VAL A 51 4.53 6.60 -3.37
N LEU A 52 4.27 5.48 -4.03
CA LEU A 52 5.30 4.47 -4.31
C LEU A 52 6.36 4.96 -5.30
N THR A 53 5.96 5.80 -6.26
CA THR A 53 6.94 6.48 -7.13
C THR A 53 7.84 7.40 -6.28
N GLY A 54 7.28 8.15 -5.34
CA GLY A 54 8.07 8.95 -4.39
C GLY A 54 9.01 8.10 -3.54
N ILE A 55 8.58 6.92 -3.08
CA ILE A 55 9.44 5.97 -2.34
C ILE A 55 10.55 5.42 -3.25
N SER A 56 10.26 5.09 -4.51
CA SER A 56 11.27 4.68 -5.48
C SER A 56 12.35 5.75 -5.67
N GLU A 57 11.96 7.03 -5.72
CA GLU A 57 12.91 8.14 -5.76
C GLU A 57 13.75 8.25 -4.47
N CYS A 58 13.15 7.98 -3.30
CA CYS A 58 13.92 7.90 -2.04
C CYS A 58 14.98 6.80 -2.11
N LEU A 59 14.63 5.62 -2.64
CA LEU A 59 15.56 4.52 -2.84
C LEU A 59 16.70 4.92 -3.79
N HIS A 60 16.42 5.55 -4.93
CA HIS A 60 17.48 6.02 -5.85
C HIS A 60 18.37 7.11 -5.26
N LYS A 61 17.88 7.93 -4.30
CA LYS A 61 18.72 8.93 -3.62
C LYS A 61 19.75 8.31 -2.69
N THR A 62 19.41 7.21 -2.02
CA THR A 62 20.33 6.50 -1.11
C THR A 62 21.11 5.41 -1.80
N GLU A 63 20.54 4.76 -2.79
CA GLU A 63 21.10 3.67 -3.59
C GLU A 63 20.96 4.00 -5.09
N PRO A 64 21.86 4.82 -5.67
CA PRO A 64 21.70 5.32 -7.05
C PRO A 64 21.65 4.22 -8.11
N ASP A 65 22.27 3.06 -7.85
CA ASP A 65 22.29 1.92 -8.77
C ASP A 65 21.08 0.97 -8.58
N ALA A 66 20.17 1.28 -7.66
CA ALA A 66 18.98 0.45 -7.41
C ALA A 66 18.13 0.30 -8.70
N LYS A 67 17.62 -0.91 -8.93
CA LYS A 67 16.70 -1.21 -10.03
C LYS A 67 15.32 -1.44 -9.46
N ILE A 68 14.43 -0.48 -9.68
CA ILE A 68 13.08 -0.52 -9.12
C ILE A 68 12.06 -0.65 -10.24
N THR A 69 11.24 -1.70 -10.17
CA THR A 69 10.10 -1.90 -11.06
C THR A 69 8.81 -1.82 -10.28
N ILE A 70 7.94 -0.85 -10.58
CA ILE A 70 6.64 -0.72 -9.94
C ILE A 70 5.58 -1.37 -10.86
N VAL A 71 4.83 -2.33 -10.32
CA VAL A 71 3.78 -3.04 -11.04
C VAL A 71 2.41 -2.72 -10.44
N PRO A 72 1.34 -2.67 -11.26
CA PRO A 72 -0.02 -2.47 -10.74
C PRO A 72 -0.43 -3.56 -9.75
N GLY A 73 -1.31 -3.18 -8.80
CA GLY A 73 -1.80 -4.09 -7.78
C GLY A 73 -3.02 -3.55 -7.03
N SER A 74 -3.33 -4.19 -5.93
CA SER A 74 -4.31 -3.73 -4.93
C SER A 74 -3.89 -4.21 -3.55
N GLY A 75 -4.34 -3.54 -2.49
CA GLY A 75 -3.88 -3.82 -1.13
C GLY A 75 -3.93 -5.30 -0.74
N THR A 76 -5.02 -5.98 -1.03
CA THR A 76 -5.20 -7.41 -0.71
C THR A 76 -4.41 -8.33 -1.64
N ALA A 77 -4.43 -8.07 -2.97
CA ALA A 77 -3.68 -8.88 -3.93
C ALA A 77 -2.16 -8.79 -3.67
N ASN A 78 -1.68 -7.63 -3.24
CA ASN A 78 -0.28 -7.43 -2.90
C ASN A 78 0.15 -8.34 -1.74
N LEU A 79 -0.71 -8.58 -0.75
CA LEU A 79 -0.41 -9.49 0.36
C LEU A 79 -0.16 -10.92 -0.10
N TYR A 80 -0.98 -11.45 -1.02
CA TYR A 80 -0.74 -12.76 -1.63
C TYR A 80 0.58 -12.80 -2.41
N ARG A 81 0.86 -11.76 -3.20
CA ARG A 81 2.10 -11.68 -3.99
C ARG A 81 3.35 -11.60 -3.13
N ILE A 82 3.29 -10.84 -2.02
CA ILE A 82 4.36 -10.76 -1.01
C ILE A 82 4.56 -12.13 -0.37
N ASN A 83 3.47 -12.76 0.09
CA ASN A 83 3.54 -14.07 0.74
C ASN A 83 4.18 -15.13 -0.15
N ASN A 84 3.94 -15.06 -1.46
CA ASN A 84 4.45 -16.00 -2.46
C ASN A 84 5.84 -15.61 -3.01
N ASN A 85 6.46 -14.53 -2.53
CA ASN A 85 7.70 -13.95 -3.07
C ASN A 85 7.62 -13.60 -4.58
N GLU A 86 6.43 -13.21 -5.06
CA GLU A 86 6.23 -12.74 -6.44
C GLU A 86 6.64 -11.27 -6.60
N VAL A 87 6.71 -10.54 -5.49
CA VAL A 87 7.20 -9.16 -5.38
C VAL A 87 8.01 -9.00 -4.11
N ASP A 88 8.96 -8.07 -4.12
CA ASP A 88 9.85 -7.82 -2.99
C ASP A 88 9.24 -6.86 -1.97
N MET A 89 8.32 -6.02 -2.41
CA MET A 89 7.65 -5.04 -1.58
C MET A 89 6.26 -4.73 -2.13
N GLY A 90 5.34 -4.37 -1.26
CA GLY A 90 4.01 -3.94 -1.69
C GLY A 90 3.34 -3.02 -0.69
N ALA A 91 2.52 -2.11 -1.21
CA ALA A 91 1.67 -1.30 -0.38
C ALA A 91 0.34 -2.00 -0.11
N THR A 92 -0.11 -1.92 1.12
CA THR A 92 -1.37 -2.49 1.61
C THR A 92 -1.91 -1.64 2.78
N HIS A 93 -2.88 -2.16 3.50
CA HIS A 93 -3.42 -1.51 4.69
C HIS A 93 -3.19 -2.38 5.93
N ASN A 94 -2.93 -1.77 7.07
CA ASN A 94 -2.65 -2.45 8.33
C ASN A 94 -3.72 -3.47 8.71
N ILE A 95 -5.00 -3.14 8.56
CA ILE A 95 -6.12 -4.05 8.86
C ILE A 95 -6.19 -5.24 7.89
N ALA A 96 -5.86 -5.04 6.60
CA ALA A 96 -5.82 -6.12 5.62
C ALA A 96 -4.64 -7.05 5.90
N ALA A 97 -3.47 -6.49 6.24
CA ALA A 97 -2.29 -7.26 6.63
C ALA A 97 -2.55 -8.07 7.93
N TYR A 98 -3.20 -7.45 8.93
CA TYR A 98 -3.62 -8.14 10.15
C TYR A 98 -4.54 -9.34 9.83
N SER A 99 -5.61 -9.09 9.05
CA SER A 99 -6.55 -10.15 8.64
C SER A 99 -5.83 -11.27 7.86
N ALA A 100 -4.88 -10.92 6.99
CA ALA A 100 -4.10 -11.89 6.20
C ALA A 100 -3.24 -12.80 7.08
N VAL A 101 -2.51 -12.23 8.04
CA VAL A 101 -1.66 -13.01 8.96
C VAL A 101 -2.50 -13.90 9.89
N LYS A 102 -3.75 -13.51 10.18
CA LYS A 102 -4.68 -14.30 10.99
C LYS A 102 -5.51 -15.32 10.20
N GLY A 103 -5.57 -15.23 8.87
CA GLY A 103 -6.47 -16.06 8.06
C GLY A 103 -7.93 -15.69 8.28
N GLU A 104 -8.24 -14.41 8.40
CA GLU A 104 -9.58 -13.88 8.70
C GLU A 104 -10.19 -13.13 7.51
N GLY A 105 -11.52 -13.02 7.51
CA GLY A 105 -12.26 -12.29 6.48
C GLY A 105 -12.20 -13.00 5.13
N ILE A 106 -11.57 -12.36 4.14
CA ILE A 106 -11.41 -12.92 2.80
C ILE A 106 -10.21 -13.89 2.68
N PHE A 107 -9.37 -13.97 3.70
CA PHE A 107 -8.23 -14.89 3.74
C PHE A 107 -8.66 -16.19 4.37
N VAL A 108 -8.68 -17.27 3.57
CA VAL A 108 -9.13 -18.60 4.02
C VAL A 108 -8.10 -19.34 4.88
N GLU A 109 -6.86 -18.87 4.86
CA GLU A 109 -5.73 -19.39 5.63
C GLU A 109 -4.75 -18.27 5.96
N PRO A 110 -3.97 -18.39 7.05
CA PRO A 110 -2.94 -17.42 7.39
C PRO A 110 -1.88 -17.28 6.31
N LEU A 111 -1.43 -16.06 6.04
CA LEU A 111 -0.29 -15.76 5.20
C LEU A 111 0.93 -15.53 6.10
N ASP A 112 1.82 -16.52 6.20
CA ASP A 112 2.89 -16.57 7.20
C ASP A 112 4.17 -15.81 6.81
N ASN A 113 4.31 -15.45 5.52
CA ASN A 113 5.52 -14.81 4.98
C ASN A 113 5.33 -13.30 4.74
N ILE A 114 4.70 -12.58 5.68
CA ILE A 114 4.46 -11.14 5.58
C ILE A 114 4.93 -10.44 6.85
N THR A 115 5.65 -9.32 6.67
CA THR A 115 6.03 -8.37 7.72
C THR A 115 5.88 -6.94 7.20
N ALA A 116 5.87 -5.95 8.09
CA ALA A 116 5.83 -4.55 7.71
C ALA A 116 7.22 -3.90 7.81
N ILE A 117 7.45 -2.86 7.02
CA ILE A 117 8.64 -2.01 7.19
C ILE A 117 8.28 -0.57 7.54
N ALA A 118 7.11 -0.06 7.13
CA ALA A 118 6.71 1.31 7.46
C ALA A 118 5.18 1.49 7.39
N SER A 119 4.65 2.35 8.26
CA SER A 119 3.34 3.00 8.12
C SER A 119 3.54 4.36 7.47
N LEU A 120 2.67 4.76 6.53
CA LEU A 120 2.85 5.97 5.74
C LEU A 120 1.83 7.06 6.08
N TYR A 121 0.57 6.82 5.75
CA TYR A 121 -0.50 7.79 5.90
C TYR A 121 -1.83 7.08 6.12
N PRO A 122 -2.83 7.78 6.72
CA PRO A 122 -4.17 7.25 6.82
C PRO A 122 -4.84 7.19 5.44
N SER A 123 -5.40 6.04 5.13
CA SER A 123 -6.32 5.84 4.02
C SER A 123 -7.74 5.98 4.56
N THR A 124 -8.42 7.06 4.21
CA THR A 124 -9.70 7.46 4.80
C THR A 124 -10.85 7.19 3.84
N LEU A 125 -11.90 6.58 4.34
CA LEU A 125 -13.11 6.32 3.58
C LEU A 125 -13.78 7.65 3.19
N GLN A 126 -14.07 7.81 1.92
CA GLN A 126 -14.76 8.96 1.36
C GLN A 126 -15.90 8.45 0.49
N ILE A 127 -17.14 8.80 0.84
CA ILE A 127 -18.33 8.39 0.10
C ILE A 127 -18.86 9.63 -0.60
N ALA A 128 -18.43 9.80 -1.87
CA ALA A 128 -18.82 10.94 -2.69
C ALA A 128 -20.09 10.63 -3.48
N ALA A 129 -21.07 11.53 -3.39
CA ALA A 129 -22.34 11.43 -4.10
C ALA A 129 -22.59 12.68 -4.96
N ASN A 130 -23.40 12.53 -6.01
CA ASN A 130 -23.91 13.66 -6.74
C ASN A 130 -24.87 14.45 -5.84
N LYS A 131 -24.63 15.74 -5.64
CA LYS A 131 -25.46 16.63 -4.80
C LYS A 131 -26.93 16.69 -5.23
N GLU A 132 -27.22 16.45 -6.51
CA GLU A 132 -28.59 16.43 -7.05
C GLU A 132 -29.47 15.31 -6.45
N LEU A 133 -28.86 14.29 -5.83
CA LEU A 133 -29.61 13.25 -5.10
C LEU A 133 -30.32 13.79 -3.85
N GLY A 134 -29.90 14.94 -3.33
CA GLY A 134 -30.48 15.55 -2.13
C GLY A 134 -30.21 14.82 -0.83
N ILE A 135 -29.23 13.91 -0.81
CA ILE A 135 -28.79 13.14 0.38
C ILE A 135 -27.50 13.73 0.94
N ILE A 136 -27.34 13.68 2.26
CA ILE A 136 -26.14 14.15 2.97
C ILE A 136 -25.52 13.08 3.86
N SER A 137 -26.22 11.97 4.11
CA SER A 137 -25.73 10.89 4.95
C SER A 137 -25.96 9.52 4.33
N PHE A 138 -25.11 8.55 4.74
CA PHE A 138 -25.25 7.16 4.33
C PHE A 138 -26.51 6.52 4.96
N ASP A 139 -26.93 6.98 6.15
CA ASP A 139 -28.16 6.55 6.81
C ASP A 139 -29.39 6.72 5.89
N GLN A 140 -29.52 7.84 5.17
CA GLN A 140 -30.62 8.09 4.27
C GLN A 140 -30.73 7.03 3.16
N ILE A 141 -29.58 6.54 2.65
CA ILE A 141 -29.57 5.47 1.64
C ILE A 141 -30.20 4.20 2.18
N ILE A 142 -29.89 3.88 3.44
CA ILE A 142 -30.35 2.64 4.10
C ILE A 142 -31.80 2.75 4.57
N ASP A 143 -32.12 3.81 5.30
CA ASP A 143 -33.45 4.01 5.92
C ASP A 143 -34.55 4.16 4.89
N GLU A 144 -34.26 4.89 3.80
CA GLU A 144 -35.22 5.15 2.71
C GLU A 144 -35.18 4.07 1.62
N LYS A 145 -34.23 3.11 1.72
CA LYS A 145 -33.99 2.06 0.72
C LYS A 145 -33.85 2.63 -0.69
N LEU A 146 -32.98 3.62 -0.83
CA LEU A 146 -32.81 4.33 -2.10
C LEU A 146 -32.28 3.41 -3.19
N LYS A 147 -32.88 3.49 -4.36
CA LYS A 147 -32.50 2.71 -5.56
C LYS A 147 -31.37 3.42 -6.28
N ILE A 148 -30.19 3.35 -5.71
CA ILE A 148 -28.99 4.03 -6.21
C ILE A 148 -27.94 3.02 -6.67
N LYS A 149 -27.07 3.47 -7.54
CA LYS A 149 -25.92 2.71 -8.04
C LYS A 149 -24.64 3.22 -7.41
N ILE A 150 -23.95 2.35 -6.66
CA ILE A 150 -22.74 2.68 -5.92
C ILE A 150 -21.54 1.92 -6.51
N SER A 151 -20.45 2.63 -6.80
CA SER A 151 -19.15 2.00 -7.06
C SER A 151 -18.34 1.93 -5.77
N ILE A 152 -17.77 0.74 -5.47
CA ILE A 152 -17.06 0.46 -4.21
C ILE A 152 -15.60 0.05 -4.40
N ASP A 153 -14.97 0.49 -5.51
CA ASP A 153 -13.62 0.10 -5.90
C ASP A 153 -13.56 -1.33 -6.48
N GLN A 154 -12.37 -1.83 -6.76
CA GLN A 154 -12.17 -3.16 -7.36
C GLN A 154 -12.52 -4.27 -6.36
N SER A 155 -13.03 -5.38 -6.89
CA SER A 155 -13.24 -6.58 -6.07
C SER A 155 -11.93 -7.02 -5.42
N GLY A 156 -11.98 -7.32 -4.11
CA GLY A 156 -10.81 -7.71 -3.33
C GLY A 156 -9.89 -6.55 -2.92
N SER A 157 -10.29 -5.29 -3.17
CA SER A 157 -9.59 -4.14 -2.59
C SER A 157 -10.00 -3.92 -1.12
N THR A 158 -9.13 -3.26 -0.36
CA THR A 158 -9.45 -2.86 1.01
C THR A 158 -10.61 -1.85 1.06
N SER A 159 -10.73 -0.97 0.05
CA SER A 159 -11.87 -0.06 -0.10
C SER A 159 -13.20 -0.81 -0.22
N ALA A 160 -13.26 -1.79 -1.11
CA ALA A 160 -14.47 -2.60 -1.30
C ALA A 160 -14.83 -3.37 -0.02
N GLU A 161 -13.84 -3.94 0.66
CA GLU A 161 -14.06 -4.64 1.93
C GLU A 161 -14.52 -3.68 3.04
N THR A 162 -13.96 -2.48 3.12
CA THR A 162 -14.39 -1.43 4.05
C THR A 162 -15.86 -1.08 3.84
N PHE A 163 -16.29 -0.88 2.59
CA PHE A 163 -17.68 -0.59 2.28
C PHE A 163 -18.62 -1.74 2.64
N LYS A 164 -18.24 -2.99 2.36
CA LYS A 164 -19.06 -4.17 2.74
C LYS A 164 -19.24 -4.30 4.24
N ARG A 165 -18.16 -4.06 5.01
CA ARG A 165 -18.24 -4.04 6.48
C ARG A 165 -19.13 -2.90 6.98
N LEU A 166 -18.99 -1.71 6.39
CA LEU A 166 -19.86 -0.58 6.69
C LEU A 166 -21.34 -0.94 6.43
N LEU A 167 -21.64 -1.49 5.27
CA LEU A 167 -23.00 -1.91 4.92
C LEU A 167 -23.54 -2.96 5.92
N ALA A 168 -22.71 -3.92 6.32
CA ALA A 168 -23.06 -4.94 7.33
C ALA A 168 -23.35 -4.32 8.72
N GLU A 169 -22.63 -3.25 9.12
CA GLU A 169 -22.91 -2.55 10.38
C GLU A 169 -24.22 -1.75 10.36
N TYR A 170 -24.74 -1.46 9.18
CA TYR A 170 -26.11 -0.97 8.99
C TYR A 170 -27.16 -2.11 8.91
N GLY A 171 -26.74 -3.37 9.10
CA GLY A 171 -27.60 -4.55 9.07
C GLY A 171 -28.04 -4.97 7.67
N VAL A 172 -27.30 -4.58 6.64
CA VAL A 172 -27.60 -4.85 5.24
C VAL A 172 -26.42 -5.54 4.56
N ASN A 173 -26.67 -6.50 3.69
CA ASN A 173 -25.68 -7.09 2.81
C ASN A 173 -25.93 -6.73 1.34
N GLU A 174 -24.98 -7.07 0.45
CA GLU A 174 -25.07 -6.73 -0.98
C GLU A 174 -26.35 -7.30 -1.65
N LYS A 175 -26.80 -8.49 -1.22
CA LYS A 175 -27.99 -9.13 -1.76
C LYS A 175 -29.25 -8.34 -1.36
N GLU A 176 -29.38 -8.00 -0.08
CA GLU A 176 -30.49 -7.19 0.42
C GLU A 176 -30.51 -5.81 -0.21
N PHE A 177 -29.33 -5.17 -0.37
CA PHE A 177 -29.20 -3.90 -1.08
C PHE A 177 -29.75 -4.00 -2.53
N THR A 178 -29.41 -5.09 -3.23
CA THR A 178 -29.89 -5.35 -4.60
C THR A 178 -31.39 -5.67 -4.64
N GLU A 179 -31.92 -6.39 -3.65
CA GLU A 179 -33.35 -6.77 -3.58
C GLU A 179 -34.28 -5.55 -3.49
N TRP A 180 -33.85 -4.44 -2.89
CA TRP A 180 -34.65 -3.21 -2.90
C TRP A 180 -34.43 -2.31 -4.12
N GLY A 181 -33.57 -2.72 -5.03
CA GLY A 181 -33.29 -2.05 -6.31
C GLY A 181 -32.01 -1.20 -6.33
N GLY A 182 -31.15 -1.29 -5.32
CA GLY A 182 -29.80 -0.74 -5.35
C GLY A 182 -28.89 -1.58 -6.26
N GLU A 183 -27.78 -1.00 -6.71
CA GLU A 183 -26.76 -1.69 -7.52
C GLU A 183 -25.37 -1.38 -6.99
N ILE A 184 -24.57 -2.43 -6.73
CA ILE A 184 -23.17 -2.30 -6.38
C ILE A 184 -22.32 -2.68 -7.60
N VAL A 185 -21.38 -1.80 -7.99
CA VAL A 185 -20.45 -2.06 -9.08
C VAL A 185 -19.01 -1.99 -8.57
N TYR A 186 -18.17 -2.84 -9.14
CA TYR A 186 -16.76 -2.96 -8.80
C TYR A 186 -15.92 -2.32 -9.90
N LYS A 187 -15.48 -1.08 -9.68
CA LYS A 187 -14.65 -0.31 -10.61
C LYS A 187 -13.51 0.35 -9.85
N ASN A 188 -12.34 0.44 -10.49
CA ASN A 188 -11.23 1.19 -9.91
C ASN A 188 -11.60 2.66 -9.69
N MET A 189 -10.78 3.37 -8.92
CA MET A 189 -11.03 4.76 -8.52
C MET A 189 -11.26 5.69 -9.73
N SER A 190 -10.42 5.60 -10.77
CA SER A 190 -10.51 6.46 -11.96
C SER A 190 -11.78 6.18 -12.75
N ASP A 191 -12.10 4.90 -13.04
CA ASP A 191 -13.33 4.51 -13.71
C ASP A 191 -14.57 4.96 -12.92
N SER A 192 -14.53 4.81 -11.59
CA SER A 192 -15.63 5.24 -10.71
C SER A 192 -15.84 6.76 -10.76
N ALA A 193 -14.76 7.53 -10.77
CA ALA A 193 -14.83 8.98 -10.90
C ALA A 193 -15.44 9.41 -12.24
N TYR A 194 -15.01 8.82 -13.36
CA TYR A 194 -15.61 9.09 -14.66
C TYR A 194 -17.09 8.68 -14.71
N MET A 195 -17.43 7.53 -14.13
CA MET A 195 -18.84 7.08 -14.09
C MET A 195 -19.73 8.01 -13.24
N LEU A 196 -19.21 8.53 -12.12
CA LEU A 196 -19.94 9.50 -11.29
C LEU A 196 -20.10 10.84 -12.01
N ALA A 197 -19.05 11.33 -12.66
CA ALA A 197 -19.08 12.56 -13.45
C ALA A 197 -20.11 12.47 -14.61
N ASP A 198 -20.19 11.31 -15.28
CA ASP A 198 -21.12 11.05 -16.38
C ASP A 198 -22.54 10.68 -15.91
N GLY A 199 -22.79 10.56 -14.60
CA GLY A 199 -24.08 10.14 -14.07
C GLY A 199 -24.45 8.68 -14.33
N ARG A 200 -23.45 7.82 -14.57
CA ARG A 200 -23.61 6.36 -14.74
C ARG A 200 -23.66 5.60 -13.41
N ILE A 201 -23.19 6.24 -12.35
CA ILE A 201 -23.35 5.87 -10.96
C ILE A 201 -23.79 7.10 -10.17
N ASP A 202 -24.40 6.88 -9.02
CA ASP A 202 -24.93 7.92 -8.13
C ASP A 202 -23.95 8.25 -7.01
N VAL A 203 -23.20 7.24 -6.56
CA VAL A 203 -22.30 7.30 -5.42
C VAL A 203 -21.00 6.56 -5.74
N MET A 204 -19.88 7.10 -5.29
CA MET A 204 -18.57 6.46 -5.30
C MET A 204 -18.04 6.36 -3.87
N SER A 205 -17.69 5.16 -3.43
CA SER A 205 -17.03 4.90 -2.16
C SER A 205 -15.59 4.50 -2.39
N LEU A 206 -14.66 5.20 -1.78
CA LEU A 206 -13.22 4.90 -1.87
C LEU A 206 -12.52 5.15 -0.52
N SER A 207 -11.51 4.35 -0.23
CA SER A 207 -10.60 4.59 0.88
C SER A 207 -9.25 5.01 0.32
N THR A 208 -8.87 6.27 0.55
CA THR A 208 -7.63 6.86 0.02
C THR A 208 -7.18 8.02 0.89
N LEU A 209 -6.04 8.61 0.55
CA LEU A 209 -5.62 9.88 1.15
C LEU A 209 -6.62 11.01 0.84
N PHE A 210 -6.63 12.05 1.66
CA PHE A 210 -7.35 13.29 1.36
C PHE A 210 -6.37 14.51 1.40
N PRO A 211 -6.58 15.52 0.51
CA PRO A 211 -7.57 15.54 -0.56
C PRO A 211 -7.24 14.50 -1.64
N ALA A 212 -8.26 13.77 -2.10
CA ALA A 212 -8.11 12.80 -3.18
C ALA A 212 -8.02 13.52 -4.53
N PRO A 213 -6.99 13.29 -5.35
CA PRO A 213 -6.85 13.95 -6.65
C PRO A 213 -8.08 13.79 -7.55
N THR A 214 -8.67 12.61 -7.58
CA THR A 214 -9.88 12.32 -8.36
C THR A 214 -11.10 13.13 -7.91
N ILE A 215 -11.28 13.37 -6.61
CA ILE A 215 -12.37 14.23 -6.09
C ILE A 215 -12.08 15.70 -6.41
N LEU A 216 -10.80 16.15 -6.28
CA LEU A 216 -10.41 17.50 -6.67
C LEU A 216 -10.68 17.77 -8.15
N GLU A 217 -10.44 16.80 -9.01
CA GLU A 217 -10.75 16.94 -10.44
C GLU A 217 -12.27 16.99 -10.68
N MET A 218 -13.04 16.05 -10.11
CA MET A 218 -14.49 16.00 -10.28
C MET A 218 -15.21 17.24 -9.80
N GLN A 219 -14.79 17.84 -8.65
CA GLN A 219 -15.45 19.05 -8.11
C GLN A 219 -15.36 20.27 -9.02
N THR A 220 -14.51 20.24 -10.04
CA THR A 220 -14.42 21.34 -11.03
C THR A 220 -15.62 21.37 -12.00
N ASN A 221 -16.28 20.22 -12.21
CA ASN A 221 -17.31 20.03 -13.21
C ASN A 221 -18.60 19.41 -12.66
N LYS A 222 -18.63 19.04 -11.37
CA LYS A 222 -19.75 18.35 -10.75
C LYS A 222 -19.98 18.86 -9.33
N ASP A 223 -21.23 19.10 -8.99
CA ASP A 223 -21.63 19.40 -7.61
C ASP A 223 -21.68 18.08 -6.83
N LEU A 224 -20.78 17.97 -5.85
CA LEU A 224 -20.60 16.78 -5.02
C LEU A 224 -20.99 17.05 -3.56
N VAL A 225 -21.19 15.97 -2.83
CA VAL A 225 -21.27 15.93 -1.38
C VAL A 225 -20.49 14.70 -0.88
N LEU A 226 -19.81 14.81 0.25
CA LEU A 226 -19.35 13.63 0.99
C LEU A 226 -20.43 13.24 1.99
N LEU A 227 -20.86 11.98 1.95
CA LEU A 227 -21.90 11.48 2.84
C LEU A 227 -21.34 11.26 4.24
N GLU A 228 -22.07 11.76 5.25
CA GLU A 228 -21.81 11.49 6.66
C GLU A 228 -22.12 10.04 7.01
N ILE A 229 -21.37 9.49 7.96
CA ILE A 229 -21.60 8.16 8.54
C ILE A 229 -22.00 8.35 10.00
N ASN A 230 -23.05 7.66 10.42
CA ASN A 230 -23.52 7.68 11.81
C ASN A 230 -22.39 7.38 12.80
N GLN A 231 -22.27 8.18 13.87
CA GLN A 231 -21.20 8.05 14.85
C GLN A 231 -21.20 6.69 15.57
N ASP A 232 -22.38 6.10 15.82
CA ASP A 232 -22.45 4.78 16.45
C ASP A 232 -21.95 3.68 15.51
N VAL A 233 -22.16 3.85 14.18
CA VAL A 233 -21.61 2.95 13.16
C VAL A 233 -20.10 3.08 13.10
N LEU A 234 -19.55 4.31 13.11
CA LEU A 234 -18.10 4.56 13.18
C LEU A 234 -17.49 3.87 14.41
N ASN A 235 -18.14 4.00 15.58
CA ASN A 235 -17.68 3.38 16.81
C ASN A 235 -17.67 1.85 16.72
N ARG A 236 -18.75 1.23 16.21
CA ARG A 236 -18.79 -0.23 16.00
C ARG A 236 -17.72 -0.73 15.02
N MET A 237 -17.47 0.01 13.94
CA MET A 237 -16.40 -0.31 12.99
C MET A 237 -15.02 -0.28 13.65
N THR A 238 -14.78 0.69 14.55
CA THR A 238 -13.54 0.78 15.32
C THR A 238 -13.40 -0.40 16.29
N GLU A 239 -14.44 -0.71 17.06
CA GLU A 239 -14.41 -1.78 18.06
C GLU A 239 -14.29 -3.18 17.43
N LYS A 240 -15.02 -3.43 16.36
CA LYS A 240 -15.13 -4.77 15.77
C LYS A 240 -14.04 -5.07 14.74
N TYR A 241 -13.63 -4.08 13.96
CA TYR A 241 -12.73 -4.29 12.82
C TYR A 241 -11.42 -3.49 12.90
N HIS A 242 -11.19 -2.80 14.03
CA HIS A 242 -9.96 -2.03 14.29
C HIS A 242 -9.67 -0.89 13.30
N TYR A 243 -10.74 -0.29 12.73
CA TYR A 243 -10.59 0.97 12.02
C TYR A 243 -10.29 2.12 13.00
N ASN A 244 -9.64 3.16 12.50
CA ASN A 244 -9.54 4.43 13.21
C ASN A 244 -10.63 5.39 12.72
N ILE A 245 -11.00 6.38 13.55
CA ILE A 245 -11.81 7.52 13.13
C ILE A 245 -10.85 8.68 12.83
N THR A 246 -10.94 9.21 11.62
CA THR A 246 -10.16 10.36 11.16
C THR A 246 -11.12 11.44 10.69
N VAL A 247 -10.82 12.68 11.01
CA VAL A 247 -11.61 13.84 10.57
C VAL A 247 -11.04 14.36 9.24
N ILE A 248 -11.88 14.44 8.21
CA ILE A 248 -11.58 15.17 6.97
C ILE A 248 -11.91 16.64 7.27
N PRO A 249 -10.92 17.56 7.29
CA PRO A 249 -11.15 18.93 7.72
C PRO A 249 -12.08 19.70 6.77
N ASN A 250 -12.83 20.63 7.33
CA ASN A 250 -13.49 21.69 6.57
C ASN A 250 -12.53 22.33 5.55
N GLY A 251 -13.01 22.56 4.33
CA GLY A 251 -12.22 23.18 3.27
C GLY A 251 -11.23 22.23 2.57
N THR A 252 -11.18 20.94 2.93
CA THR A 252 -10.42 19.93 2.17
C THR A 252 -10.88 19.87 0.71
N TYR A 253 -12.17 20.02 0.49
CA TYR A 253 -12.82 20.17 -0.82
C TYR A 253 -13.64 21.46 -0.84
N ASN A 254 -13.87 22.06 -2.02
CA ASN A 254 -14.61 23.34 -2.14
C ASN A 254 -16.08 23.24 -1.70
N PHE A 255 -16.64 22.03 -1.66
CA PHE A 255 -18.02 21.74 -1.27
C PHE A 255 -18.15 21.23 0.18
N LEU A 256 -17.04 21.00 0.88
CA LEU A 256 -17.02 20.52 2.27
C LEU A 256 -16.86 21.72 3.21
N ASP A 257 -17.93 22.13 3.88
CA ASP A 257 -18.02 23.32 4.74
C ASP A 257 -17.99 23.02 6.25
N HIS A 258 -17.79 21.78 6.63
CA HIS A 258 -17.67 21.31 8.01
C HIS A 258 -16.62 20.19 8.13
N ASP A 259 -16.21 19.90 9.35
CA ASP A 259 -15.35 18.78 9.68
C ASP A 259 -16.14 17.47 9.56
N LEU A 260 -15.64 16.51 8.79
CA LEU A 260 -16.33 15.26 8.50
C LEU A 260 -15.59 14.06 9.13
N PRO A 261 -16.09 13.47 10.24
CA PRO A 261 -15.57 12.21 10.75
C PRO A 261 -15.80 11.06 9.77
N SER A 262 -14.78 10.24 9.57
CA SER A 262 -14.88 9.05 8.72
C SER A 262 -13.93 7.95 9.19
N LEU A 263 -14.08 6.75 8.62
CA LEU A 263 -13.23 5.60 8.90
C LEU A 263 -11.87 5.73 8.22
N SER A 264 -10.82 5.31 8.90
CA SER A 264 -9.51 5.21 8.27
C SER A 264 -8.74 3.96 8.68
N THR A 265 -7.84 3.58 7.82
CA THR A 265 -6.79 2.57 8.04
C THR A 265 -5.45 3.20 7.72
N ASN A 266 -4.35 2.62 8.17
CA ASN A 266 -3.05 3.10 7.76
C ASN A 266 -2.59 2.36 6.51
N THR A 267 -2.15 3.10 5.51
CA THR A 267 -1.38 2.55 4.39
C THR A 267 -0.01 2.17 4.91
N ILE A 268 0.38 0.93 4.70
CA ILE A 268 1.68 0.39 5.12
C ILE A 268 2.45 -0.17 3.94
N ILE A 269 3.75 -0.24 4.10
CA ILE A 269 4.63 -1.00 3.23
C ILE A 269 4.91 -2.34 3.90
N ALA A 270 4.57 -3.41 3.18
CA ALA A 270 4.83 -4.78 3.58
C ALA A 270 5.86 -5.44 2.66
N VAL A 271 6.62 -6.37 3.23
CA VAL A 271 7.67 -7.15 2.57
C VAL A 271 7.56 -8.62 2.96
N PRO A 272 8.14 -9.54 2.19
CA PRO A 272 8.28 -10.93 2.62
C PRO A 272 9.08 -11.02 3.93
N LYS A 273 8.63 -11.86 4.85
CA LYS A 273 9.34 -12.11 6.13
C LYS A 273 10.76 -12.63 5.91
N ASN A 274 10.98 -13.33 4.81
CA ASN A 274 12.28 -13.88 4.42
C ASN A 274 13.15 -12.91 3.58
N MET A 275 12.73 -11.65 3.43
CA MET A 275 13.59 -10.62 2.83
C MET A 275 14.91 -10.53 3.62
N PRO A 276 16.07 -10.35 2.96
CA PRO A 276 17.32 -10.14 3.68
C PRO A 276 17.26 -8.92 4.63
N GLU A 277 17.73 -9.08 5.88
CA GLU A 277 17.70 -8.03 6.89
C GLU A 277 18.34 -6.73 6.40
N ALA A 278 19.48 -6.83 5.68
CA ALA A 278 20.17 -5.69 5.11
C ALA A 278 19.29 -4.95 4.08
N ALA A 279 18.56 -5.66 3.22
CA ALA A 279 17.69 -5.05 2.22
C ALA A 279 16.50 -4.32 2.88
N ALA A 280 15.83 -4.96 3.84
CA ALA A 280 14.75 -4.32 4.59
C ALA A 280 15.23 -3.11 5.39
N TYR A 281 16.43 -3.17 5.97
CA TYR A 281 17.06 -2.04 6.65
C TYR A 281 17.26 -0.87 5.67
N GLU A 282 17.91 -1.12 4.51
CA GLU A 282 18.20 -0.08 3.52
C GLU A 282 16.94 0.57 2.96
N VAL A 283 15.89 -0.22 2.67
CA VAL A 283 14.60 0.33 2.24
C VAL A 283 13.99 1.22 3.32
N THR A 284 13.99 0.76 4.58
CA THR A 284 13.42 1.54 5.70
C THR A 284 14.22 2.82 5.93
N ARG A 285 15.57 2.74 5.88
CA ARG A 285 16.49 3.88 5.98
C ARG A 285 16.23 4.89 4.87
N SER A 286 16.13 4.43 3.63
CA SER A 286 15.89 5.28 2.46
C SER A 286 14.61 6.10 2.59
N ILE A 287 13.53 5.49 3.09
CA ILE A 287 12.28 6.20 3.36
C ILE A 287 12.47 7.20 4.49
N GLY A 288 13.07 6.77 5.61
CA GLY A 288 13.24 7.58 6.81
C GLY A 288 14.15 8.80 6.63
N GLU A 289 15.25 8.65 5.90
CA GLU A 289 16.18 9.75 5.60
C GLU A 289 15.63 10.76 4.58
N ASN A 290 14.58 10.38 3.81
CA ASN A 290 13.97 11.21 2.79
C ASN A 290 12.50 11.59 3.11
N VAL A 291 12.12 11.58 4.39
CA VAL A 291 10.76 11.96 4.83
C VAL A 291 10.38 13.35 4.33
N ASP A 292 11.29 14.34 4.39
CA ASP A 292 11.04 15.71 3.93
C ASP A 292 10.70 15.76 2.42
N TYR A 293 11.37 14.94 1.60
CA TYR A 293 11.03 14.81 0.18
C TYR A 293 9.61 14.23 0.01
N LEU A 294 9.24 13.24 0.81
CA LEU A 294 7.90 12.65 0.75
C LEU A 294 6.81 13.64 1.16
N HIS A 295 7.09 14.61 2.05
CA HIS A 295 6.16 15.69 2.38
C HIS A 295 5.76 16.53 1.16
N ASP A 296 6.64 16.66 0.17
CA ASP A 296 6.37 17.41 -1.06
C ASP A 296 5.64 16.56 -2.11
N VAL A 297 5.64 15.22 -1.99
CA VAL A 297 4.93 14.33 -2.91
C VAL A 297 3.42 14.48 -2.75
N HIS A 298 2.91 14.55 -1.50
CA HIS A 298 1.49 14.77 -1.24
C HIS A 298 1.22 15.34 0.15
N ALA A 299 0.18 16.17 0.27
CA ALA A 299 -0.21 16.81 1.52
C ALA A 299 -0.48 15.81 2.68
N ALA A 300 -1.03 14.63 2.40
CA ALA A 300 -1.27 13.58 3.41
C ALA A 300 0.02 13.02 4.03
N LEU A 301 1.17 13.18 3.37
CA LEU A 301 2.47 12.75 3.86
C LEU A 301 3.15 13.80 4.77
N LYS A 302 2.62 15.04 4.87
CA LYS A 302 3.20 16.09 5.72
C LYS A 302 3.29 15.72 7.20
N GLY A 303 2.48 14.76 7.65
CA GLY A 303 2.53 14.23 9.01
C GLY A 303 3.42 12.99 9.15
N LEU A 304 4.10 12.55 8.10
CA LEU A 304 5.00 11.40 8.17
C LEU A 304 6.26 11.77 8.96
N THR A 305 6.63 10.92 9.90
CA THR A 305 7.86 11.01 10.70
C THR A 305 8.41 9.61 10.88
N ILE A 306 9.69 9.46 11.24
CA ILE A 306 10.29 8.15 11.52
C ILE A 306 9.50 7.42 12.63
N SER A 307 9.06 8.14 13.66
CA SER A 307 8.23 7.57 14.73
C SER A 307 6.89 7.05 14.20
N ARG A 308 6.25 7.78 13.29
CA ARG A 308 4.99 7.34 12.67
C ARG A 308 5.20 6.15 11.75
N MET A 309 6.31 6.11 11.01
CA MET A 309 6.64 4.95 10.18
C MET A 309 6.69 3.64 10.98
N ALA A 310 7.16 3.71 12.23
CA ALA A 310 7.28 2.56 13.12
C ALA A 310 5.97 2.18 13.84
N SER A 311 4.90 2.98 13.72
CA SER A 311 3.66 2.81 14.47
C SER A 311 2.52 2.26 13.61
N ASP A 312 1.52 1.64 14.25
CA ASP A 312 0.24 1.23 13.66
C ASP A 312 0.34 0.42 12.36
N VAL A 313 1.38 -0.40 12.26
CA VAL A 313 1.59 -1.27 11.09
C VAL A 313 0.68 -2.51 11.05
N GLY A 314 0.05 -2.86 12.18
CA GLY A 314 -0.92 -3.96 12.31
C GLY A 314 -0.34 -5.38 12.33
N ILE A 315 0.89 -5.58 11.89
CA ILE A 315 1.63 -6.85 11.87
C ILE A 315 3.07 -6.61 12.36
N PRO A 316 3.84 -7.67 12.69
CA PRO A 316 5.22 -7.49 13.14
C PRO A 316 6.06 -6.73 12.11
N LEU A 317 6.93 -5.87 12.62
CA LEU A 317 7.96 -5.23 11.80
C LEU A 317 9.00 -6.27 11.35
N HIS A 318 9.58 -6.03 10.17
CA HIS A 318 10.73 -6.81 9.71
C HIS A 318 11.97 -6.49 10.57
N PRO A 319 12.83 -7.49 10.92
CA PRO A 319 14.01 -7.25 11.74
C PRO A 319 14.93 -6.11 11.25
N GLY A 320 15.10 -5.97 9.92
CA GLY A 320 15.85 -4.86 9.32
C GLY A 320 15.23 -3.50 9.59
N ALA A 321 13.90 -3.40 9.53
CA ALA A 321 13.18 -2.17 9.87
C ALA A 321 13.29 -1.85 11.37
N GLU A 322 13.10 -2.85 12.24
CA GLU A 322 13.27 -2.67 13.69
C GLU A 322 14.67 -2.17 14.03
N LYS A 323 15.71 -2.71 13.38
CA LYS A 323 17.10 -2.28 13.56
C LYS A 323 17.25 -0.78 13.26
N TYR A 324 16.76 -0.33 12.10
CA TYR A 324 16.80 1.09 11.73
C TYR A 324 16.07 1.96 12.78
N TYR A 325 14.86 1.57 13.19
CA TYR A 325 14.09 2.34 14.16
C TYR A 325 14.74 2.38 15.55
N ARG A 326 15.41 1.32 15.99
CA ARG A 326 16.21 1.32 17.23
C ARG A 326 17.40 2.29 17.15
N GLU A 327 18.09 2.33 16.01
CA GLU A 327 19.19 3.28 15.78
C GLU A 327 18.71 4.74 15.77
N GLN A 328 17.45 4.98 15.37
CA GLN A 328 16.79 6.28 15.45
C GLN A 328 16.19 6.58 16.84
N GLY A 329 16.35 5.70 17.82
CA GLY A 329 15.85 5.89 19.19
C GLY A 329 14.32 5.75 19.36
N ILE A 330 13.64 5.13 18.38
CA ILE A 330 12.18 4.94 18.42
C ILE A 330 11.82 3.79 19.38
N PHE A 331 12.61 2.75 19.42
CA PHE A 331 12.45 1.61 20.34
C PHE A 331 13.65 1.53 21.30
N GLN A 332 13.37 1.19 22.56
CA GLN A 332 14.37 0.93 23.60
C GLN A 332 14.91 -0.50 23.53
#